data_20e95d23e9e8059a06f415fc7c7f8d26
#
_entry.id   20e95d23e9e8059a06f415fc7c7f8d26
#
_cell.length_a   1.000
_cell.length_b   1.000
_cell.length_c   1.000
_cell.angle_alpha   90.00
_cell.angle_beta   90.00
_cell.angle_gamma   90.00
#
_symmetry.space_group_name_H-M   'P 1'
#
loop_
_entity.id
_entity.type
_entity.pdbx_description
1 polymer ?
#
loop_
_entity_poly.entity_id
_entity_poly.type
_entity_poly.pdbx_seq_one_letter_code
_entity_poly.pdbx_strand_id
1 'polypeptide(L)'
;MELAGEQAAAASPAQESAERSPVIADVPPGKPAVIMADGSGLVTYGELEARSRQVARLLASLGVGAADHVAIMLANRPEYFEIAWGAQRAGTYWTPVNWHLTAEEAAYIVADSGATVLFASPETAEVAARMPGVQVFVTGGERPDLPGVTSYEAAIAGFSAEPIKPGPDDGAEIEGSTVFYSSGTTGRPKGIMRAAEFPPFGAGVPLDLVMRLVFGFGPDSVYLCPGPLYHAAPLGFSMGTHRAGGTVVLMDRFDPAGCLRAIEAHRVTHTQFVPTHFVRMLRLPDPQRRAFDLSTLKVVIHAAAPCPVDVKQAMIAWFGPVIWEYYAGSEGNGMTVIGTEEWLSHPGSVGRGISGSVHVLDENGAEQPVGQDGLIYFDGGAFEYRNDPDKTAGSRNEQGWSTLGDIGRLDAEGFLYLSDRRTDLIISGGVNIYPREVEEALIGHPAVADVAVIGVPDPEMGQSVLAVVQPTGSEPGSAELAAELIAHCRGRLAGFKCPRSVEFVAELPRTPTGKLLRRQLRAERQPG
;
A
#
# COMPACT_ATOMS: atom_id res chain seq x y z
N MET A 1 29.74 -20.96 -48.85
CA MET A 1 29.53 -19.59 -49.35
C MET A 1 28.06 -19.46 -49.64
N GLU A 2 27.34 -18.91 -48.65
CA GLU A 2 26.08 -18.19 -48.81
C GLU A 2 25.61 -17.76 -47.42
N LEU A 3 25.62 -16.47 -47.23
CA LEU A 3 25.18 -15.79 -46.04
C LEU A 3 23.65 -15.74 -46.04
N ALA A 4 22.99 -16.43 -45.13
CA ALA A 4 21.58 -16.19 -44.80
C ALA A 4 21.53 -15.11 -43.75
N GLY A 5 21.18 -13.88 -44.16
CA GLY A 5 20.85 -12.78 -43.25
C GLY A 5 19.51 -13.05 -42.61
N GLU A 6 19.48 -13.18 -41.27
CA GLU A 6 18.28 -13.04 -40.49
C GLU A 6 17.85 -11.58 -40.51
N GLN A 7 16.84 -11.28 -41.29
CA GLN A 7 16.06 -10.05 -41.14
C GLN A 7 15.20 -10.20 -39.88
N ALA A 8 15.57 -9.48 -38.83
CA ALA A 8 14.67 -9.23 -37.72
C ALA A 8 13.40 -8.56 -38.26
N ALA A 9 12.30 -9.27 -38.24
CA ALA A 9 10.99 -8.73 -38.58
C ALA A 9 10.65 -7.61 -37.61
N ALA A 10 10.57 -6.38 -38.09
CA ALA A 10 10.04 -5.25 -37.33
C ALA A 10 8.61 -5.59 -36.92
N ALA A 11 8.31 -5.48 -35.61
CA ALA A 11 6.97 -5.67 -35.09
C ALA A 11 6.01 -4.70 -35.78
N SER A 12 4.79 -5.13 -36.05
CA SER A 12 3.80 -4.27 -36.70
C SER A 12 3.36 -3.15 -35.74
N PRO A 13 2.97 -1.96 -36.23
CA PRO A 13 2.49 -0.85 -35.37
C PRO A 13 1.35 -1.24 -34.42
N ALA A 14 0.56 -2.25 -34.78
CA ALA A 14 -0.51 -2.79 -33.93
C ALA A 14 0.02 -3.67 -32.78
N GLN A 15 1.18 -4.32 -32.94
CA GLN A 15 1.85 -5.08 -31.89
C GLN A 15 2.62 -4.14 -30.93
N GLU A 16 3.25 -3.08 -31.43
CA GLU A 16 3.86 -2.04 -30.59
C GLU A 16 2.83 -1.28 -29.74
N SER A 17 1.60 -1.07 -30.23
CA SER A 17 0.54 -0.41 -29.44
C SER A 17 -0.06 -1.29 -28.35
N ALA A 18 0.09 -2.62 -28.43
CA ALA A 18 -0.42 -3.55 -27.41
C ALA A 18 0.52 -3.67 -26.19
N GLU A 19 1.79 -3.30 -26.33
CA GLU A 19 2.80 -3.39 -25.27
C GLU A 19 2.99 -2.10 -24.45
N ARG A 20 2.53 -0.95 -24.95
CA ARG A 20 2.60 0.32 -24.19
C ARG A 20 1.39 0.51 -23.29
N SER A 21 1.62 0.82 -22.02
CA SER A 21 0.57 1.40 -21.17
C SER A 21 0.14 2.74 -21.75
N PRO A 22 -1.17 3.02 -21.89
CA PRO A 22 -1.61 4.32 -22.38
C PRO A 22 -1.08 5.44 -21.50
N VAL A 23 -0.66 6.53 -22.09
CA VAL A 23 -0.31 7.76 -21.37
C VAL A 23 -1.61 8.49 -21.06
N ILE A 24 -1.65 9.25 -19.96
CA ILE A 24 -2.85 10.02 -19.61
C ILE A 24 -3.31 10.97 -20.74
N ALA A 25 -2.40 11.39 -21.61
CA ALA A 25 -2.69 12.20 -22.80
C ALA A 25 -3.52 11.49 -23.88
N ASP A 26 -3.56 10.15 -23.87
CA ASP A 26 -4.31 9.36 -24.86
C ASP A 26 -5.81 9.24 -24.53
N VAL A 27 -6.24 9.79 -23.41
CA VAL A 27 -7.63 9.74 -22.94
C VAL A 27 -8.38 11.01 -23.36
N PRO A 28 -9.68 10.92 -23.71
CA PRO A 28 -10.46 12.11 -24.06
C PRO A 28 -10.35 13.19 -22.96
N PRO A 29 -9.96 14.43 -23.30
CA PRO A 29 -9.62 15.47 -22.32
C PRO A 29 -10.78 15.86 -21.40
N GLY A 30 -12.02 15.75 -21.84
CA GLY A 30 -13.21 16.04 -21.02
C GLY A 30 -13.65 14.91 -20.11
N LYS A 31 -12.98 13.74 -20.15
CA LYS A 31 -13.32 12.63 -19.26
C LYS A 31 -12.86 12.93 -17.83
N PRO A 32 -13.67 12.62 -16.80
CA PRO A 32 -13.22 12.70 -15.42
C PRO A 32 -12.02 11.80 -15.15
N ALA A 33 -10.92 12.37 -14.65
CA ALA A 33 -9.77 11.64 -14.14
C ALA A 33 -9.92 11.38 -12.64
N VAL A 34 -10.30 12.43 -11.88
CA VAL A 34 -10.50 12.36 -10.44
C VAL A 34 -11.84 12.98 -10.07
N ILE A 35 -12.57 12.30 -9.20
CA ILE A 35 -13.79 12.81 -8.56
C ILE A 35 -13.61 12.63 -7.05
N MET A 36 -13.83 13.69 -6.27
CA MET A 36 -13.92 13.54 -4.81
C MET A 36 -15.22 12.80 -4.46
N ALA A 37 -15.13 11.81 -3.58
CA ALA A 37 -16.27 10.94 -3.24
C ALA A 37 -17.46 11.69 -2.61
N ASP A 38 -17.21 12.87 -2.02
CA ASP A 38 -18.21 13.76 -1.46
C ASP A 38 -18.79 14.78 -2.49
N GLY A 39 -18.31 14.73 -3.72
CA GLY A 39 -18.71 15.65 -4.80
C GLY A 39 -18.06 17.03 -4.75
N SER A 40 -17.12 17.28 -3.82
CA SER A 40 -16.49 18.61 -3.64
C SER A 40 -15.52 19.01 -4.76
N GLY A 41 -15.04 18.05 -5.57
CA GLY A 41 -14.06 18.31 -6.62
C GLY A 41 -14.14 17.32 -7.77
N LEU A 42 -13.87 17.84 -8.97
CA LEU A 42 -13.72 17.05 -10.18
C LEU A 42 -12.54 17.62 -10.97
N VAL A 43 -11.67 16.75 -11.46
CA VAL A 43 -10.57 17.08 -12.38
C VAL A 43 -10.69 16.18 -13.60
N THR A 44 -10.70 16.79 -14.78
CA THR A 44 -10.72 16.08 -16.06
C THR A 44 -9.30 15.65 -16.47
N TYR A 45 -9.21 14.71 -17.42
CA TYR A 45 -7.91 14.33 -17.99
C TYR A 45 -7.17 15.49 -18.63
N GLY A 46 -7.90 16.39 -19.32
CA GLY A 46 -7.30 17.59 -19.91
C GLY A 46 -6.68 18.53 -18.86
N GLU A 47 -7.36 18.73 -17.75
CA GLU A 47 -6.87 19.53 -16.63
C GLU A 47 -5.69 18.85 -15.94
N LEU A 48 -5.78 17.55 -15.64
CA LEU A 48 -4.70 16.77 -15.04
C LEU A 48 -3.43 16.82 -15.91
N GLU A 49 -3.60 16.66 -17.22
CA GLU A 49 -2.50 16.70 -18.19
C GLU A 49 -1.86 18.10 -18.24
N ALA A 50 -2.67 19.15 -18.33
CA ALA A 50 -2.19 20.54 -18.34
C ALA A 50 -1.39 20.88 -17.06
N ARG A 51 -1.96 20.58 -15.90
CA ARG A 51 -1.35 20.93 -14.61
C ARG A 51 -0.10 20.09 -14.30
N SER A 52 -0.11 18.80 -14.65
CA SER A 52 1.10 17.98 -14.49
C SER A 52 2.27 18.44 -15.37
N ARG A 53 2.01 18.97 -16.59
CA ARG A 53 3.04 19.60 -17.42
C ARG A 53 3.57 20.90 -16.80
N GLN A 54 2.70 21.69 -16.21
CA GLN A 54 3.11 22.91 -15.49
C GLN A 54 4.01 22.56 -14.29
N VAL A 55 3.67 21.49 -13.53
CA VAL A 55 4.51 20.99 -12.42
C VAL A 55 5.88 20.52 -12.95
N ALA A 56 5.92 19.76 -14.04
CA ALA A 56 7.19 19.32 -14.62
C ALA A 56 8.08 20.49 -15.04
N ARG A 57 7.51 21.53 -15.63
CA ARG A 57 8.23 22.77 -15.98
C ARG A 57 8.66 23.58 -14.76
N LEU A 58 7.85 23.61 -13.71
CA LEU A 58 8.26 24.18 -12.43
C LEU A 58 9.50 23.47 -11.90
N LEU A 59 9.49 22.13 -11.85
CA LEU A 59 10.64 21.33 -11.41
C LEU A 59 11.89 21.61 -12.26
N ALA A 60 11.75 21.61 -13.58
CA ALA A 60 12.84 21.92 -14.49
C ALA A 60 13.40 23.35 -14.25
N SER A 61 12.55 24.35 -14.00
CA SER A 61 12.98 25.73 -13.70
C SER A 61 13.77 25.85 -12.40
N LEU A 62 13.58 24.91 -11.47
CA LEU A 62 14.31 24.80 -10.21
C LEU A 62 15.59 23.97 -10.35
N GLY A 63 15.91 23.48 -11.55
CA GLY A 63 17.03 22.59 -11.81
C GLY A 63 16.80 21.16 -11.34
N VAL A 64 15.55 20.76 -11.12
CA VAL A 64 15.16 19.41 -10.68
C VAL A 64 14.71 18.62 -11.90
N GLY A 65 15.38 17.52 -12.20
CA GLY A 65 15.14 16.69 -13.38
C GLY A 65 15.36 15.21 -13.10
N ALA A 66 15.75 14.48 -14.16
CA ALA A 66 15.92 13.04 -14.08
C ALA A 66 16.86 12.61 -12.93
N ALA A 67 16.41 11.63 -12.14
CA ALA A 67 17.09 11.09 -10.97
C ALA A 67 17.23 12.04 -9.76
N ASP A 68 16.79 13.30 -9.85
CA ASP A 68 16.66 14.15 -8.66
C ASP A 68 15.45 13.73 -7.83
N HIS A 69 15.40 14.19 -6.58
CA HIS A 69 14.37 13.79 -5.63
C HIS A 69 13.41 14.93 -5.26
N VAL A 70 12.12 14.61 -5.23
CA VAL A 70 11.07 15.48 -4.68
C VAL A 70 10.25 14.74 -3.63
N ALA A 71 9.59 15.45 -2.73
CA ALA A 71 8.72 14.88 -1.71
C ALA A 71 7.29 15.44 -1.81
N ILE A 72 6.30 14.60 -1.49
CA ILE A 72 4.88 14.93 -1.53
C ILE A 72 4.26 14.60 -0.18
N MET A 73 3.86 15.60 0.60
CA MET A 73 3.26 15.46 1.93
C MET A 73 1.87 16.12 1.95
N LEU A 74 0.93 15.50 1.24
CA LEU A 74 -0.44 15.97 1.09
C LEU A 74 -1.44 14.98 1.70
N ALA A 75 -2.55 15.52 2.22
CA ALA A 75 -3.78 14.75 2.42
C ALA A 75 -4.37 14.31 1.06
N ASN A 76 -5.35 13.41 1.07
CA ASN A 76 -6.03 12.97 -0.14
C ASN A 76 -6.78 14.14 -0.78
N ARG A 77 -6.34 14.54 -1.97
CA ARG A 77 -6.89 15.68 -2.73
C ARG A 77 -6.50 15.58 -4.20
N PRO A 78 -7.22 16.23 -5.12
CA PRO A 78 -6.93 16.12 -6.55
C PRO A 78 -5.52 16.58 -6.93
N GLU A 79 -5.00 17.64 -6.30
CA GLU A 79 -3.66 18.19 -6.56
C GLU A 79 -2.54 17.18 -6.30
N TYR A 80 -2.81 16.14 -5.50
CA TYR A 80 -1.87 15.04 -5.31
C TYR A 80 -1.48 14.39 -6.65
N PHE A 81 -2.48 14.17 -7.51
CA PHE A 81 -2.24 13.55 -8.81
C PHE A 81 -1.58 14.49 -9.82
N GLU A 82 -1.88 15.79 -9.77
CA GLU A 82 -1.22 16.78 -10.62
C GLU A 82 0.29 16.80 -10.34
N ILE A 83 0.65 16.81 -9.04
CA ILE A 83 2.04 16.81 -8.57
C ILE A 83 2.71 15.47 -8.85
N ALA A 84 2.06 14.35 -8.53
CA ALA A 84 2.59 13.01 -8.76
C ALA A 84 2.88 12.76 -10.25
N TRP A 85 1.94 13.13 -11.14
CA TRP A 85 2.13 13.03 -12.58
C TRP A 85 3.17 14.01 -13.12
N GLY A 86 3.27 15.21 -12.52
CA GLY A 86 4.32 16.17 -12.86
C GLY A 86 5.72 15.66 -12.50
N ALA A 87 5.88 15.10 -11.31
CA ALA A 87 7.12 14.48 -10.87
C ALA A 87 7.45 13.23 -11.72
N GLN A 88 6.42 12.43 -12.05
CA GLN A 88 6.57 11.25 -12.90
C GLN A 88 7.10 11.60 -14.29
N ARG A 89 6.54 12.61 -14.96
CA ARG A 89 6.99 13.02 -16.32
C ARG A 89 8.30 13.82 -16.34
N ALA A 90 8.69 14.38 -15.20
CA ALA A 90 10.00 15.03 -15.05
C ALA A 90 11.15 14.03 -14.85
N GLY A 91 10.88 12.73 -14.76
CA GLY A 91 11.89 11.70 -14.52
C GLY A 91 12.46 11.70 -13.11
N THR A 92 11.80 12.33 -12.15
CA THR A 92 12.33 12.42 -10.78
C THR A 92 12.08 11.12 -10.00
N TYR A 93 12.92 10.88 -9.00
CA TYR A 93 12.50 10.09 -7.84
C TYR A 93 11.57 10.96 -6.99
N TRP A 94 10.44 10.41 -6.57
CA TRP A 94 9.51 11.15 -5.73
C TRP A 94 8.98 10.30 -4.58
N THR A 95 8.91 10.92 -3.40
CA THR A 95 8.63 10.26 -2.14
C THR A 95 7.30 10.72 -1.57
N PRO A 96 6.29 9.86 -1.55
CA PRO A 96 5.08 10.09 -0.76
C PRO A 96 5.42 10.07 0.74
N VAL A 97 5.14 11.17 1.43
CA VAL A 97 5.37 11.30 2.88
C VAL A 97 4.05 11.21 3.61
N ASN A 98 3.97 10.35 4.60
CA ASN A 98 2.79 10.26 5.45
C ASN A 98 2.61 11.57 6.23
N TRP A 99 1.54 12.28 5.95
CA TRP A 99 1.26 13.60 6.52
C TRP A 99 0.82 13.57 8.00
N HIS A 100 0.60 12.38 8.58
CA HIS A 100 0.35 12.20 10.02
C HIS A 100 1.62 12.07 10.86
N LEU A 101 2.80 12.03 10.23
CA LEU A 101 4.07 11.95 10.94
C LEU A 101 4.34 13.24 11.74
N THR A 102 5.10 13.09 12.82
CA THR A 102 5.66 14.24 13.53
C THR A 102 6.63 15.02 12.63
N ALA A 103 6.90 16.25 12.97
CA ALA A 103 7.83 17.09 12.20
C ALA A 103 9.23 16.45 12.10
N GLU A 104 9.70 15.79 13.15
CA GLU A 104 11.01 15.12 13.18
C GLU A 104 11.04 13.88 12.25
N GLU A 105 10.00 13.05 12.29
CA GLU A 105 9.89 11.88 11.43
C GLU A 105 9.80 12.25 9.95
N ALA A 106 8.98 13.25 9.63
CA ALA A 106 8.83 13.76 8.27
C ALA A 106 10.14 14.39 7.77
N ALA A 107 10.82 15.20 8.60
CA ALA A 107 12.11 15.80 8.26
C ALA A 107 13.18 14.74 8.01
N TYR A 108 13.18 13.64 8.78
CA TYR A 108 14.08 12.52 8.51
C TYR A 108 13.85 11.92 7.12
N ILE A 109 12.59 11.65 6.75
CA ILE A 109 12.27 11.06 5.43
C ILE A 109 12.66 12.01 4.30
N VAL A 110 12.34 13.28 4.43
CA VAL A 110 12.68 14.29 3.41
C VAL A 110 14.19 14.41 3.24
N ALA A 111 14.95 14.45 4.34
CA ALA A 111 16.40 14.51 4.29
C ALA A 111 17.02 13.21 3.73
N ASP A 112 16.59 12.04 4.19
CA ASP A 112 17.11 10.74 3.74
C ASP A 112 16.78 10.48 2.27
N SER A 113 15.61 10.93 1.78
CA SER A 113 15.25 10.87 0.36
C SER A 113 16.10 11.78 -0.52
N GLY A 114 16.76 12.79 0.05
CA GLY A 114 17.50 13.80 -0.69
C GLY A 114 16.60 14.76 -1.47
N ALA A 115 15.32 14.87 -1.10
CA ALA A 115 14.40 15.79 -1.76
C ALA A 115 14.82 17.24 -1.56
N THR A 116 14.85 18.00 -2.66
CA THR A 116 15.14 19.45 -2.67
C THR A 116 13.88 20.29 -2.80
N VAL A 117 12.77 19.67 -3.20
CA VAL A 117 11.44 20.26 -3.31
C VAL A 117 10.45 19.44 -2.50
N LEU A 118 9.59 20.12 -1.74
CA LEU A 118 8.50 19.52 -0.97
C LEU A 118 7.18 20.18 -1.35
N PHE A 119 6.24 19.36 -1.80
CA PHE A 119 4.84 19.77 -1.94
C PHE A 119 4.07 19.39 -0.69
N ALA A 120 3.29 20.32 -0.15
CA ALA A 120 2.55 20.16 1.08
C ALA A 120 1.09 20.62 0.92
N SER A 121 0.20 20.12 1.78
CA SER A 121 -1.18 20.60 1.87
C SER A 121 -1.33 21.63 2.99
N PRO A 122 -2.45 22.36 3.08
CA PRO A 122 -2.66 23.35 4.15
C PRO A 122 -2.50 22.76 5.55
N GLU A 123 -2.89 21.50 5.74
CA GLU A 123 -2.82 20.77 7.02
C GLU A 123 -1.39 20.49 7.45
N THR A 124 -0.46 20.39 6.48
CA THR A 124 0.96 20.07 6.71
C THR A 124 1.89 21.27 6.54
N ALA A 125 1.37 22.42 6.14
CA ALA A 125 2.14 23.59 5.79
C ALA A 125 3.09 24.07 6.90
N GLU A 126 2.66 24.06 8.16
CA GLU A 126 3.48 24.45 9.30
C GLU A 126 4.64 23.50 9.55
N VAL A 127 4.42 22.20 9.36
CA VAL A 127 5.46 21.17 9.46
C VAL A 127 6.45 21.35 8.31
N ALA A 128 5.94 21.49 7.08
CA ALA A 128 6.75 21.67 5.88
C ALA A 128 7.61 22.94 5.93
N ALA A 129 7.08 24.07 6.41
CA ALA A 129 7.81 25.34 6.53
C ALA A 129 9.05 25.25 7.44
N ARG A 130 9.13 24.25 8.32
CA ARG A 130 10.25 24.05 9.25
C ARG A 130 11.32 23.11 8.70
N MET A 131 11.14 22.55 7.50
CA MET A 131 12.10 21.60 6.94
C MET A 131 13.31 22.31 6.34
N PRO A 132 14.52 22.02 6.80
CA PRO A 132 15.71 22.72 6.33
C PRO A 132 16.11 22.26 4.93
N GLY A 133 16.55 23.19 4.09
CA GLY A 133 17.20 22.87 2.82
C GLY A 133 16.27 22.44 1.69
N VAL A 134 14.97 22.58 1.85
CA VAL A 134 13.97 22.25 0.82
C VAL A 134 13.14 23.48 0.45
N GLN A 135 12.81 23.59 -0.83
CA GLN A 135 11.85 24.57 -1.31
C GLN A 135 10.44 24.02 -1.15
N VAL A 136 9.57 24.77 -0.45
CA VAL A 136 8.23 24.30 -0.07
C VAL A 136 7.15 24.99 -0.91
N PHE A 137 6.29 24.18 -1.53
CA PHE A 137 5.08 24.60 -2.23
C PHE A 137 3.85 24.07 -1.51
N VAL A 138 2.89 24.96 -1.19
CA VAL A 138 1.66 24.57 -0.48
C VAL A 138 0.46 24.77 -1.38
N THR A 139 -0.38 23.73 -1.47
CA THR A 139 -1.66 23.77 -2.17
C THR A 139 -2.71 24.54 -1.36
N GLY A 140 -3.83 24.93 -1.98
CA GLY A 140 -4.95 25.56 -1.28
C GLY A 140 -4.79 27.07 -1.02
N GLY A 141 -3.89 27.72 -1.74
CA GLY A 141 -3.74 29.17 -1.74
C GLY A 141 -2.49 29.71 -1.06
N GLU A 142 -2.45 31.03 -0.87
CA GLU A 142 -1.30 31.72 -0.25
C GLU A 142 -1.31 31.53 1.27
N ARG A 143 -0.10 31.40 1.84
CA ARG A 143 0.16 31.31 3.28
C ARG A 143 1.15 32.42 3.69
N PRO A 144 0.70 33.69 3.69
CA PRO A 144 1.57 34.83 4.04
C PRO A 144 2.06 34.80 5.49
N ASP A 145 1.40 34.02 6.34
CA ASP A 145 1.77 33.74 7.73
C ASP A 145 2.96 32.78 7.88
N LEU A 146 3.37 32.08 6.81
CA LEU A 146 4.48 31.11 6.82
C LEU A 146 5.64 31.58 5.93
N PRO A 147 6.68 32.16 6.48
CA PRO A 147 7.88 32.56 5.72
C PRO A 147 8.55 31.35 5.04
N GLY A 148 8.98 31.54 3.79
CA GLY A 148 9.67 30.50 3.02
C GLY A 148 8.77 29.49 2.33
N VAL A 149 7.46 29.66 2.43
CA VAL A 149 6.45 28.83 1.73
C VAL A 149 5.93 29.59 0.51
N THR A 150 5.82 28.88 -0.60
CA THR A 150 5.29 29.42 -1.87
C THR A 150 3.93 28.80 -2.16
N SER A 151 2.96 29.58 -2.64
CA SER A 151 1.70 29.03 -3.14
C SER A 151 1.95 28.14 -4.36
N TYR A 152 1.47 26.90 -4.30
CA TYR A 152 1.54 25.96 -5.41
C TYR A 152 0.85 26.53 -6.66
N GLU A 153 -0.35 27.06 -6.49
CA GLU A 153 -1.14 27.64 -7.60
C GLU A 153 -0.40 28.81 -8.27
N ALA A 154 0.15 29.72 -7.47
CA ALA A 154 0.90 30.84 -8.00
C ALA A 154 2.20 30.40 -8.71
N ALA A 155 2.85 29.36 -8.16
CA ALA A 155 4.10 28.84 -8.74
C ALA A 155 3.89 28.22 -10.11
N ILE A 156 2.85 27.41 -10.31
CA ILE A 156 2.62 26.72 -11.58
C ILE A 156 1.93 27.60 -12.64
N ALA A 157 1.19 28.64 -12.23
CA ALA A 157 0.42 29.50 -13.13
C ALA A 157 1.27 30.20 -14.22
N GLY A 158 2.56 30.41 -13.96
CA GLY A 158 3.49 31.03 -14.92
C GLY A 158 4.00 30.09 -16.01
N PHE A 159 3.75 28.79 -15.91
CA PHE A 159 4.27 27.78 -16.84
C PHE A 159 3.22 27.37 -17.88
N SER A 160 3.70 27.05 -19.09
CA SER A 160 2.85 26.57 -20.18
C SER A 160 2.20 25.22 -19.85
N ALA A 161 0.93 25.08 -20.20
CA ALA A 161 0.19 23.81 -20.15
C ALA A 161 0.32 22.96 -21.43
N GLU A 162 0.93 23.53 -22.49
CA GLU A 162 1.12 22.87 -23.78
C GLU A 162 1.97 21.60 -23.68
N PRO A 163 1.83 20.65 -24.60
CA PRO A 163 2.67 19.46 -24.64
C PRO A 163 4.15 19.79 -24.56
N ILE A 164 4.89 19.02 -23.75
CA ILE A 164 6.35 19.14 -23.66
C ILE A 164 6.94 18.56 -24.95
N LYS A 165 7.65 19.39 -25.69
CA LYS A 165 8.31 18.98 -26.95
C LYS A 165 9.75 18.65 -26.67
N PRO A 166 10.25 17.46 -27.09
CA PRO A 166 11.68 17.16 -26.96
C PRO A 166 12.54 18.24 -27.64
N GLY A 167 13.41 18.86 -26.84
CA GLY A 167 14.27 19.92 -27.34
C GLY A 167 15.05 20.61 -26.22
N PRO A 168 15.94 21.57 -26.57
CA PRO A 168 16.79 22.25 -25.61
C PRO A 168 16.01 23.12 -24.59
N ASP A 169 14.80 23.57 -24.93
CA ASP A 169 14.02 24.48 -24.10
C ASP A 169 13.09 23.74 -23.11
N ASP A 170 12.50 22.61 -23.52
CA ASP A 170 11.52 21.84 -22.72
C ASP A 170 12.08 20.49 -22.20
N GLY A 171 13.22 20.04 -22.71
CA GLY A 171 13.76 18.71 -22.38
C GLY A 171 12.97 17.56 -23.03
N ALA A 172 12.93 16.42 -22.36
CA ALA A 172 12.14 15.25 -22.76
C ALA A 172 11.34 14.76 -21.55
N GLU A 173 10.14 14.26 -21.80
CA GLU A 173 9.37 13.60 -20.74
C GLU A 173 9.95 12.20 -20.49
N ILE A 174 10.35 11.96 -19.26
CA ILE A 174 11.02 10.74 -18.81
C ILE A 174 10.20 10.14 -17.66
N GLU A 175 10.03 8.82 -17.66
CA GLU A 175 9.32 8.11 -16.62
C GLU A 175 10.10 8.17 -15.29
N GLY A 176 9.54 8.82 -14.27
CA GLY A 176 10.09 8.86 -12.93
C GLY A 176 9.83 7.60 -12.12
N SER A 177 10.26 7.59 -10.88
CA SER A 177 10.09 6.44 -9.99
C SER A 177 9.69 6.86 -8.58
N THR A 178 8.72 6.15 -8.01
CA THR A 178 8.29 6.37 -6.63
C THR A 178 9.22 5.68 -5.65
N VAL A 179 9.62 6.39 -4.59
CA VAL A 179 10.41 5.86 -3.47
C VAL A 179 9.54 5.84 -2.22
N PHE A 180 9.01 4.68 -1.89
CA PHE A 180 8.21 4.52 -0.67
C PHE A 180 9.08 4.30 0.55
N TYR A 181 8.68 4.88 1.67
CA TYR A 181 9.31 4.65 2.96
C TYR A 181 8.50 3.66 3.78
N SER A 182 9.08 2.50 4.09
CA SER A 182 8.47 1.52 4.98
C SER A 182 8.87 1.80 6.43
N SER A 183 7.92 1.62 7.36
CA SER A 183 8.22 1.57 8.80
C SER A 183 9.02 0.29 9.08
N GLY A 184 10.33 0.36 8.94
CA GLY A 184 11.21 -0.79 9.17
C GLY A 184 11.01 -1.41 10.56
N THR A 185 11.17 -2.72 10.65
CA THR A 185 11.11 -3.47 11.93
C THR A 185 12.23 -3.09 12.90
N THR A 186 13.26 -2.40 12.44
CA THR A 186 14.52 -2.14 13.18
C THR A 186 14.74 -0.67 13.57
N GLY A 187 13.81 0.26 13.34
CA GLY A 187 14.03 1.66 13.70
C GLY A 187 13.41 2.67 12.75
N ARG A 188 14.27 3.49 12.15
CA ARG A 188 13.85 4.56 11.23
C ARG A 188 13.30 3.99 9.92
N PRO A 189 12.30 4.66 9.29
CA PRO A 189 11.79 4.27 7.98
C PRO A 189 12.91 4.18 6.94
N LYS A 190 12.80 3.23 6.00
CA LYS A 190 13.76 3.03 4.92
C LYS A 190 13.12 3.27 3.57
N GLY A 191 13.79 4.05 2.72
CA GLY A 191 13.39 4.25 1.34
C GLY A 191 13.61 2.99 0.52
N ILE A 192 12.58 2.57 -0.20
CA ILE A 192 12.62 1.41 -1.08
C ILE A 192 12.84 1.94 -2.50
N MET A 193 13.98 1.65 -3.07
CA MET A 193 14.34 2.03 -4.43
C MET A 193 14.29 0.80 -5.33
N ARG A 194 13.69 0.97 -6.50
CA ARG A 194 13.84 0.04 -7.62
C ARG A 194 14.87 0.62 -8.57
N ALA A 195 15.63 -0.24 -9.24
CA ALA A 195 16.51 0.23 -10.30
C ALA A 195 15.66 0.96 -11.35
N ALA A 196 15.81 2.27 -11.43
CA ALA A 196 15.09 3.06 -12.40
C ALA A 196 15.95 3.21 -13.65
N GLU A 197 15.43 2.74 -14.78
CA GLU A 197 16.08 2.89 -16.09
C GLU A 197 15.73 4.23 -16.75
N PHE A 198 14.82 5.01 -16.14
CA PHE A 198 14.32 6.29 -16.63
C PHE A 198 13.91 6.24 -18.12
N PRO A 199 13.01 5.32 -18.50
CA PRO A 199 12.56 5.20 -19.88
C PRO A 199 11.72 6.43 -20.29
N PRO A 200 11.38 6.58 -21.57
CA PRO A 200 10.43 7.59 -22.01
C PRO A 200 9.11 7.51 -21.23
N PHE A 201 8.52 8.66 -20.95
CA PHE A 201 7.24 8.76 -20.24
C PHE A 201 6.16 7.93 -20.94
N GLY A 202 5.39 7.18 -20.16
CA GLY A 202 4.37 6.26 -20.64
C GLY A 202 4.83 4.79 -20.72
N ALA A 203 6.07 4.48 -20.34
CA ALA A 203 6.54 3.08 -20.25
C ALA A 203 5.74 2.27 -19.22
N GLY A 204 5.22 2.92 -18.16
CA GLY A 204 4.43 2.29 -17.12
C GLY A 204 5.27 1.52 -16.09
N VAL A 205 4.56 0.80 -15.22
CA VAL A 205 5.16 -0.01 -14.16
C VAL A 205 4.55 -1.42 -14.16
N PRO A 206 5.24 -2.45 -13.62
CA PRO A 206 4.71 -3.83 -13.63
C PRO A 206 3.30 -3.99 -13.06
N LEU A 207 2.92 -3.16 -12.08
CA LEU A 207 1.57 -3.16 -11.51
C LEU A 207 0.49 -2.85 -12.56
N ASP A 208 0.76 -2.00 -13.55
CA ASP A 208 -0.21 -1.63 -14.59
C ASP A 208 -0.62 -2.86 -15.41
N LEU A 209 0.34 -3.76 -15.68
CA LEU A 209 0.07 -5.01 -16.38
C LEU A 209 -0.82 -5.94 -15.54
N VAL A 210 -0.53 -6.09 -14.25
CA VAL A 210 -1.35 -6.88 -13.32
C VAL A 210 -2.77 -6.28 -13.23
N MET A 211 -2.90 -4.97 -13.10
CA MET A 211 -4.20 -4.30 -13.05
C MET A 211 -5.03 -4.60 -14.30
N ARG A 212 -4.41 -4.54 -15.47
CA ARG A 212 -5.12 -4.81 -16.75
C ARG A 212 -5.45 -6.28 -16.95
N LEU A 213 -4.48 -7.18 -16.76
CA LEU A 213 -4.64 -8.60 -17.13
C LEU A 213 -5.33 -9.42 -16.04
N VAL A 214 -5.09 -9.12 -14.76
CA VAL A 214 -5.64 -9.89 -13.65
C VAL A 214 -6.91 -9.25 -13.12
N PHE A 215 -6.91 -7.93 -12.90
CA PHE A 215 -8.03 -7.23 -12.29
C PHE A 215 -8.95 -6.53 -13.29
N GLY A 216 -8.67 -6.61 -14.60
CA GLY A 216 -9.56 -6.13 -15.66
C GLY A 216 -9.73 -4.61 -15.70
N PHE A 217 -8.75 -3.82 -15.21
CA PHE A 217 -8.79 -2.37 -15.34
C PHE A 217 -8.73 -1.94 -16.80
N GLY A 218 -9.55 -0.96 -17.15
CA GLY A 218 -9.64 -0.40 -18.50
C GLY A 218 -10.31 0.96 -18.51
N PRO A 219 -10.61 1.51 -19.71
CA PRO A 219 -11.18 2.86 -19.84
C PRO A 219 -12.51 3.05 -19.10
N ASP A 220 -13.31 2.01 -18.97
CA ASP A 220 -14.60 2.08 -18.27
C ASP A 220 -14.52 1.81 -16.77
N SER A 221 -13.31 1.64 -16.24
CA SER A 221 -13.11 1.43 -14.81
C SER A 221 -13.37 2.71 -14.03
N VAL A 222 -14.17 2.58 -12.97
CA VAL A 222 -14.34 3.59 -11.92
C VAL A 222 -13.78 3.01 -10.64
N TYR A 223 -12.63 3.51 -10.23
CA TYR A 223 -11.91 2.99 -9.07
C TYR A 223 -12.13 3.86 -7.84
N LEU A 224 -12.72 3.29 -6.79
CA LEU A 224 -12.80 3.95 -5.49
C LEU A 224 -11.50 3.75 -4.71
N CYS A 225 -10.86 4.84 -4.35
CA CYS A 225 -9.68 4.89 -3.49
C CYS A 225 -10.05 5.37 -2.07
N PRO A 226 -10.29 4.47 -1.11
CA PRO A 226 -10.63 4.84 0.26
C PRO A 226 -9.40 5.02 1.16
N GLY A 227 -8.23 4.63 0.68
CA GLY A 227 -6.97 4.67 1.43
C GLY A 227 -6.15 5.93 1.18
N PRO A 228 -5.18 6.24 2.07
CA PRO A 228 -4.31 7.39 1.90
C PRO A 228 -3.33 7.21 0.74
N LEU A 229 -3.19 8.25 -0.10
CA LEU A 229 -2.32 8.23 -1.29
C LEU A 229 -0.82 8.16 -0.97
N TYR A 230 -0.39 8.42 0.25
CA TYR A 230 1.02 8.23 0.63
C TYR A 230 1.42 6.75 0.79
N HIS A 231 0.52 5.80 0.62
CA HIS A 231 0.81 4.37 0.59
C HIS A 231 0.90 3.80 -0.82
N ALA A 232 1.75 2.78 -0.97
CA ALA A 232 2.07 2.19 -2.27
C ALA A 232 0.84 1.69 -3.02
N ALA A 233 -0.07 0.98 -2.35
CA ALA A 233 -1.21 0.38 -3.00
C ALA A 233 -2.29 1.42 -3.40
N PRO A 234 -2.82 2.29 -2.51
CA PRO A 234 -3.78 3.33 -2.90
C PRO A 234 -3.27 4.21 -4.04
N LEU A 235 -2.01 4.64 -3.97
CA LEU A 235 -1.39 5.46 -5.00
C LEU A 235 -1.17 4.71 -6.31
N GLY A 236 -0.58 3.51 -6.23
CA GLY A 236 -0.30 2.69 -7.40
C GLY A 236 -1.56 2.32 -8.18
N PHE A 237 -2.62 1.87 -7.50
CA PHE A 237 -3.89 1.56 -8.14
C PHE A 237 -4.59 2.81 -8.69
N SER A 238 -4.48 3.97 -8.04
CA SER A 238 -5.03 5.22 -8.57
C SER A 238 -4.30 5.66 -9.85
N MET A 239 -2.96 5.72 -9.82
CA MET A 239 -2.19 6.09 -11.02
C MET A 239 -2.32 5.05 -12.15
N GLY A 240 -2.36 3.75 -11.82
CA GLY A 240 -2.64 2.70 -12.79
C GLY A 240 -4.04 2.80 -13.39
N THR A 241 -5.04 3.27 -12.63
CA THR A 241 -6.38 3.58 -13.16
C THR A 241 -6.31 4.70 -14.20
N HIS A 242 -5.53 5.75 -13.95
CA HIS A 242 -5.32 6.80 -14.95
C HIS A 242 -4.62 6.25 -16.20
N ARG A 243 -3.60 5.41 -16.06
CA ARG A 243 -2.94 4.75 -17.20
C ARG A 243 -3.88 3.82 -17.98
N ALA A 244 -4.84 3.19 -17.30
CA ALA A 244 -5.88 2.40 -17.95
C ALA A 244 -6.99 3.28 -18.60
N GLY A 245 -6.92 4.60 -18.43
CA GLY A 245 -7.93 5.54 -18.93
C GLY A 245 -9.22 5.58 -18.09
N GLY A 246 -9.21 5.00 -16.88
CA GLY A 246 -10.34 4.96 -15.96
C GLY A 246 -10.54 6.24 -15.15
N THR A 247 -11.50 6.25 -14.25
CA THR A 247 -11.79 7.36 -13.34
C THR A 247 -11.49 6.96 -11.90
N VAL A 248 -10.79 7.79 -11.16
CA VAL A 248 -10.54 7.61 -9.72
C VAL A 248 -11.59 8.39 -8.92
N VAL A 249 -12.32 7.70 -8.04
CA VAL A 249 -13.16 8.30 -7.00
C VAL A 249 -12.35 8.30 -5.71
N LEU A 250 -11.95 9.48 -5.25
CA LEU A 250 -11.04 9.64 -4.12
C LEU A 250 -11.82 10.01 -2.85
N MET A 251 -11.65 9.22 -1.79
CA MET A 251 -12.13 9.58 -0.46
C MET A 251 -11.07 10.40 0.28
N ASP A 252 -11.50 11.44 0.99
CA ASP A 252 -10.64 12.18 1.92
C ASP A 252 -10.12 11.23 3.03
N ARG A 253 -11.06 10.50 3.63
CA ARG A 253 -10.79 9.46 4.64
C ARG A 253 -11.81 8.33 4.54
N PHE A 254 -11.41 7.14 4.98
CA PHE A 254 -12.33 6.00 5.03
C PHE A 254 -13.45 6.20 6.05
N ASP A 255 -14.68 6.18 5.56
CA ASP A 255 -15.91 6.04 6.35
C ASP A 255 -16.72 4.88 5.77
N PRO A 256 -17.13 3.86 6.58
CA PRO A 256 -17.81 2.68 6.06
C PRO A 256 -19.10 2.99 5.28
N ALA A 257 -19.97 3.85 5.82
CA ALA A 257 -21.22 4.22 5.17
C ALA A 257 -21.00 5.15 3.97
N GLY A 258 -20.04 6.08 4.09
CA GLY A 258 -19.61 6.96 2.99
C GLY A 258 -19.03 6.18 1.82
N CYS A 259 -18.29 5.10 2.11
CA CYS A 259 -17.75 4.20 1.10
C CYS A 259 -18.87 3.52 0.27
N LEU A 260 -19.88 2.94 0.95
CA LEU A 260 -21.02 2.30 0.27
C LEU A 260 -21.81 3.30 -0.56
N ARG A 261 -22.03 4.51 -0.04
CA ARG A 261 -22.68 5.61 -0.76
C ARG A 261 -21.88 6.03 -2.01
N ALA A 262 -20.56 6.13 -1.90
CA ALA A 262 -19.69 6.46 -3.03
C ALA A 262 -19.72 5.37 -4.12
N ILE A 263 -19.78 4.08 -3.72
CA ILE A 263 -19.91 2.95 -4.66
C ILE A 263 -21.18 3.12 -5.51
N GLU A 264 -22.32 3.36 -4.87
CA GLU A 264 -23.59 3.55 -5.59
C GLU A 264 -23.58 4.83 -6.43
N ALA A 265 -23.25 5.98 -5.82
CA ALA A 265 -23.37 7.30 -6.45
C ALA A 265 -22.49 7.44 -7.70
N HIS A 266 -21.28 6.88 -7.66
CA HIS A 266 -20.32 6.97 -8.75
C HIS A 266 -20.25 5.70 -9.61
N ARG A 267 -21.12 4.70 -9.34
CA ARG A 267 -21.16 3.43 -10.05
C ARG A 267 -19.79 2.75 -10.10
N VAL A 268 -19.14 2.68 -8.95
CA VAL A 268 -17.80 2.12 -8.79
C VAL A 268 -17.73 0.68 -9.28
N THR A 269 -16.71 0.37 -10.06
CA THR A 269 -16.48 -0.97 -10.60
C THR A 269 -15.33 -1.70 -9.90
N HIS A 270 -14.34 -0.94 -9.43
CA HIS A 270 -13.13 -1.45 -8.80
C HIS A 270 -12.86 -0.70 -7.50
N THR A 271 -12.35 -1.40 -6.49
CA THR A 271 -11.91 -0.77 -5.24
C THR A 271 -10.86 -1.62 -4.55
N GLN A 272 -10.08 -0.99 -3.67
CA GLN A 272 -9.13 -1.69 -2.84
C GLN A 272 -9.35 -1.36 -1.37
N PHE A 273 -9.35 -2.40 -0.54
CA PHE A 273 -9.53 -2.31 0.90
C PHE A 273 -8.35 -2.93 1.65
N VAL A 274 -8.34 -2.68 2.94
CA VAL A 274 -7.57 -3.47 3.91
C VAL A 274 -8.56 -4.23 4.80
N PRO A 275 -8.17 -5.35 5.44
CA PRO A 275 -9.09 -6.16 6.26
C PRO A 275 -9.83 -5.37 7.35
N THR A 276 -9.22 -4.35 7.93
CA THR A 276 -9.90 -3.46 8.89
C THR A 276 -11.08 -2.70 8.28
N HIS A 277 -11.02 -2.36 6.99
CA HIS A 277 -12.16 -1.78 6.28
C HIS A 277 -13.32 -2.77 6.21
N PHE A 278 -13.05 -4.03 5.90
CA PHE A 278 -14.04 -5.11 5.88
C PHE A 278 -14.72 -5.27 7.24
N VAL A 279 -13.92 -5.39 8.31
CA VAL A 279 -14.43 -5.49 9.69
C VAL A 279 -15.35 -4.31 10.03
N ARG A 280 -14.92 -3.08 9.70
CA ARG A 280 -15.72 -1.88 9.99
C ARG A 280 -17.00 -1.81 9.16
N MET A 281 -16.97 -2.25 7.90
CA MET A 281 -18.17 -2.32 7.05
C MET A 281 -19.14 -3.40 7.53
N LEU A 282 -18.65 -4.58 7.92
CA LEU A 282 -19.49 -5.66 8.47
C LEU A 282 -20.17 -5.28 9.79
N ARG A 283 -19.61 -4.33 10.55
CA ARG A 283 -20.21 -3.81 11.80
C ARG A 283 -21.32 -2.78 11.57
N LEU A 284 -21.52 -2.30 10.35
CA LEU A 284 -22.67 -1.47 10.05
C LEU A 284 -23.96 -2.27 10.30
N PRO A 285 -25.03 -1.61 10.84
CA PRO A 285 -26.32 -2.24 10.95
C PRO A 285 -26.83 -2.78 9.62
N ASP A 286 -27.49 -3.94 9.62
CA ASP A 286 -28.03 -4.57 8.40
C ASP A 286 -28.83 -3.65 7.48
N PRO A 287 -29.74 -2.80 8.00
CA PRO A 287 -30.46 -1.85 7.15
C PRO A 287 -29.54 -0.89 6.38
N GLN A 288 -28.44 -0.45 7.02
CA GLN A 288 -27.46 0.43 6.37
C GLN A 288 -26.65 -0.32 5.31
N ARG A 289 -26.24 -1.56 5.61
CA ARG A 289 -25.49 -2.39 4.65
C ARG A 289 -26.29 -2.67 3.38
N ARG A 290 -27.61 -2.85 3.51
CA ARG A 290 -28.51 -3.19 2.41
C ARG A 290 -29.14 -1.97 1.72
N ALA A 291 -28.83 -0.76 2.18
CA ALA A 291 -29.42 0.47 1.66
C ALA A 291 -28.86 0.89 0.29
N PHE A 292 -27.71 0.35 -0.13
CA PHE A 292 -26.98 0.81 -1.30
C PHE A 292 -26.91 -0.26 -2.40
N ASP A 293 -26.99 0.18 -3.65
CA ASP A 293 -26.76 -0.68 -4.82
C ASP A 293 -25.26 -0.85 -5.09
N LEU A 294 -24.77 -2.05 -4.85
CA LEU A 294 -23.37 -2.43 -5.08
C LEU A 294 -23.18 -3.26 -6.36
N SER A 295 -24.20 -3.40 -7.19
CA SER A 295 -24.23 -4.29 -8.36
C SER A 295 -23.22 -3.92 -9.46
N THR A 296 -22.67 -2.72 -9.41
CA THR A 296 -21.64 -2.26 -10.36
C THR A 296 -20.24 -2.78 -10.04
N LEU A 297 -20.01 -3.27 -8.81
CA LEU A 297 -18.71 -3.81 -8.41
C LEU A 297 -18.34 -5.05 -9.23
N LYS A 298 -17.19 -5.01 -9.86
CA LYS A 298 -16.60 -6.11 -10.62
C LYS A 298 -15.42 -6.74 -9.89
N VAL A 299 -14.63 -5.90 -9.22
CA VAL A 299 -13.40 -6.32 -8.53
C VAL A 299 -13.24 -5.53 -7.25
N VAL A 300 -13.15 -6.26 -6.15
CA VAL A 300 -12.87 -5.74 -4.81
C VAL A 300 -11.60 -6.39 -4.30
N ILE A 301 -10.52 -5.64 -4.27
CA ILE A 301 -9.20 -6.12 -3.91
C ILE A 301 -8.98 -5.88 -2.42
N HIS A 302 -8.34 -6.81 -1.72
CA HIS A 302 -7.78 -6.53 -0.40
C HIS A 302 -6.35 -7.05 -0.27
N ALA A 303 -5.58 -6.41 0.60
CA ALA A 303 -4.18 -6.72 0.85
C ALA A 303 -3.67 -6.03 2.13
N ALA A 304 -2.36 -5.99 2.29
CA ALA A 304 -1.59 -5.25 3.31
C ALA A 304 -1.64 -5.80 4.73
N ALA A 305 -2.59 -6.64 5.07
CA ALA A 305 -2.70 -7.32 6.35
C ALA A 305 -3.39 -8.68 6.17
N PRO A 306 -3.20 -9.62 7.10
CA PRO A 306 -3.97 -10.85 7.13
C PRO A 306 -5.48 -10.57 7.25
N CYS A 307 -6.28 -11.26 6.47
CA CYS A 307 -7.73 -11.19 6.54
C CYS A 307 -8.26 -12.45 7.24
N PRO A 308 -8.97 -12.33 8.39
CA PRO A 308 -9.60 -13.49 9.02
C PRO A 308 -10.55 -14.21 8.05
N VAL A 309 -10.55 -15.54 8.10
CA VAL A 309 -11.32 -16.39 7.16
C VAL A 309 -12.81 -16.08 7.21
N ASP A 310 -13.37 -15.94 8.41
CA ASP A 310 -14.79 -15.60 8.65
C ASP A 310 -15.16 -14.21 8.12
N VAL A 311 -14.27 -13.23 8.29
CA VAL A 311 -14.45 -11.86 7.74
C VAL A 311 -14.51 -11.91 6.22
N LYS A 312 -13.57 -12.60 5.57
CA LYS A 312 -13.55 -12.71 4.11
C LYS A 312 -14.76 -13.49 3.59
N GLN A 313 -15.16 -14.58 4.27
CA GLN A 313 -16.38 -15.33 3.93
C GLN A 313 -17.63 -14.45 4.02
N ALA A 314 -17.75 -13.64 5.09
CA ALA A 314 -18.87 -12.71 5.25
C ALA A 314 -18.91 -11.64 4.16
N MET A 315 -17.74 -11.12 3.76
CA MET A 315 -17.65 -10.16 2.66
C MET A 315 -18.00 -10.79 1.31
N ILE A 316 -17.56 -12.03 1.04
CA ILE A 316 -17.94 -12.78 -0.16
C ILE A 316 -19.46 -13.01 -0.19
N ALA A 317 -20.06 -13.39 0.93
CA ALA A 317 -21.50 -13.59 1.03
C ALA A 317 -22.30 -12.29 0.78
N TRP A 318 -21.70 -11.13 1.11
CA TRP A 318 -22.34 -9.83 0.92
C TRP A 318 -22.08 -9.22 -0.47
N PHE A 319 -20.82 -9.16 -0.91
CA PHE A 319 -20.41 -8.50 -2.16
C PHE A 319 -20.51 -9.42 -3.38
N GLY A 320 -20.63 -10.75 -3.17
CA GLY A 320 -20.56 -11.76 -4.23
C GLY A 320 -19.13 -12.17 -4.58
N PRO A 321 -18.96 -12.93 -5.69
CA PRO A 321 -17.69 -13.54 -6.07
C PRO A 321 -16.72 -12.55 -6.75
N VAL A 322 -16.66 -11.32 -6.26
CA VAL A 322 -15.85 -10.22 -6.83
C VAL A 322 -14.61 -9.90 -5.99
N ILE A 323 -14.38 -10.66 -4.90
CA ILE A 323 -13.28 -10.39 -3.96
C ILE A 323 -12.00 -11.06 -4.41
N TRP A 324 -10.94 -10.27 -4.42
CA TRP A 324 -9.58 -10.67 -4.74
C TRP A 324 -8.64 -10.33 -3.59
N GLU A 325 -7.63 -11.15 -3.41
CA GLU A 325 -6.55 -10.88 -2.47
C GLU A 325 -5.22 -10.98 -3.19
N TYR A 326 -4.29 -10.12 -2.82
CA TYR A 326 -2.90 -10.29 -3.18
C TYR A 326 -1.98 -10.14 -1.97
N TYR A 327 -0.85 -10.83 -2.00
CA TYR A 327 0.27 -10.63 -1.09
C TYR A 327 1.48 -10.15 -1.88
N ALA A 328 2.00 -9.00 -1.49
CA ALA A 328 3.20 -8.38 -2.05
C ALA A 328 3.79 -7.37 -1.06
N GLY A 329 5.07 -7.06 -1.20
CA GLY A 329 5.72 -5.95 -0.50
C GLY A 329 5.81 -4.70 -1.36
N SER A 330 6.02 -3.56 -0.70
CA SER A 330 6.37 -2.31 -1.39
C SER A 330 7.70 -2.43 -2.14
N GLU A 331 8.52 -3.38 -1.75
CA GLU A 331 9.78 -3.77 -2.36
C GLU A 331 9.58 -4.29 -3.81
N GLY A 332 8.42 -4.85 -4.13
CA GLY A 332 8.10 -5.36 -5.46
C GLY A 332 8.92 -6.58 -5.85
N ASN A 333 9.36 -7.36 -4.86
CA ASN A 333 10.17 -8.56 -5.04
C ASN A 333 9.37 -9.76 -5.55
N GLY A 334 8.05 -9.74 -5.44
CA GLY A 334 7.14 -10.75 -5.91
C GLY A 334 5.71 -10.45 -5.54
N MET A 335 4.77 -11.21 -6.13
CA MET A 335 3.34 -11.06 -5.85
C MET A 335 2.63 -12.40 -5.98
N THR A 336 1.73 -12.70 -5.05
CA THR A 336 0.74 -13.76 -5.19
C THR A 336 -0.65 -13.15 -5.34
N VAL A 337 -1.57 -13.87 -5.99
CA VAL A 337 -2.97 -13.41 -6.17
C VAL A 337 -3.91 -14.60 -6.03
N ILE A 338 -5.10 -14.36 -5.48
CA ILE A 338 -6.19 -15.33 -5.41
C ILE A 338 -7.54 -14.63 -5.60
N GLY A 339 -8.38 -15.21 -6.44
CA GLY A 339 -9.77 -14.79 -6.62
C GLY A 339 -10.73 -15.55 -5.70
N THR A 340 -12.00 -15.14 -5.67
CA THR A 340 -13.01 -15.72 -4.79
C THR A 340 -13.19 -17.24 -4.99
N GLU A 341 -13.26 -17.72 -6.23
CA GLU A 341 -13.52 -19.14 -6.52
C GLU A 341 -12.41 -20.05 -5.98
N GLU A 342 -11.15 -19.69 -6.27
CA GLU A 342 -10.00 -20.44 -5.75
C GLU A 342 -9.93 -20.32 -4.21
N TRP A 343 -10.22 -19.14 -3.66
CA TRP A 343 -10.13 -18.92 -2.23
C TRP A 343 -11.17 -19.76 -1.45
N LEU A 344 -12.37 -19.96 -1.99
CA LEU A 344 -13.39 -20.81 -1.37
C LEU A 344 -12.94 -22.28 -1.25
N SER A 345 -12.05 -22.73 -2.16
CA SER A 345 -11.42 -24.06 -2.10
C SER A 345 -10.16 -24.06 -1.20
N HIS A 346 -9.52 -22.90 -1.01
CA HIS A 346 -8.28 -22.73 -0.23
C HIS A 346 -8.43 -21.61 0.81
N PRO A 347 -9.35 -21.74 1.80
CA PRO A 347 -9.59 -20.68 2.77
C PRO A 347 -8.32 -20.32 3.57
N GLY A 348 -8.04 -19.02 3.68
CA GLY A 348 -6.84 -18.50 4.37
C GLY A 348 -5.59 -18.39 3.51
N SER A 349 -5.62 -18.89 2.27
CA SER A 349 -4.52 -18.69 1.31
C SER A 349 -4.49 -17.26 0.79
N VAL A 350 -3.28 -16.78 0.49
CA VAL A 350 -3.01 -15.52 -0.23
C VAL A 350 -2.71 -15.75 -1.71
N GLY A 351 -2.93 -16.97 -2.20
CA GLY A 351 -2.84 -17.32 -3.60
C GLY A 351 -1.52 -17.90 -4.06
N ARG A 352 -1.33 -17.89 -5.38
CA ARG A 352 -0.13 -18.40 -6.06
C ARG A 352 0.68 -17.25 -6.65
N GLY A 353 1.98 -17.47 -6.81
CA GLY A 353 2.89 -16.51 -7.43
C GLY A 353 2.48 -16.16 -8.86
N ILE A 354 2.37 -14.86 -9.16
CA ILE A 354 2.14 -14.32 -10.51
C ILE A 354 3.31 -13.45 -10.99
N SER A 355 4.16 -13.02 -10.06
CA SER A 355 5.38 -12.28 -10.34
C SER A 355 6.46 -12.79 -9.40
N GLY A 356 7.46 -13.50 -9.95
CA GLY A 356 8.43 -14.31 -9.21
C GLY A 356 7.83 -15.61 -8.65
N SER A 357 8.63 -16.66 -8.61
CA SER A 357 8.30 -17.91 -7.94
C SER A 357 8.36 -17.74 -6.42
N VAL A 358 7.46 -18.42 -5.71
CA VAL A 358 7.46 -18.44 -4.25
C VAL A 358 8.29 -19.63 -3.78
N HIS A 359 9.25 -19.37 -2.90
CA HIS A 359 10.06 -20.36 -2.23
C HIS A 359 9.85 -20.28 -0.72
N VAL A 360 9.76 -21.42 -0.06
CA VAL A 360 9.66 -21.51 1.39
C VAL A 360 10.88 -22.28 1.90
N LEU A 361 11.76 -21.60 2.63
CA LEU A 361 13.04 -22.14 3.04
C LEU A 361 13.12 -22.38 4.55
N ASP A 362 13.85 -23.41 4.95
CA ASP A 362 14.22 -23.66 6.33
C ASP A 362 15.35 -22.72 6.81
N GLU A 363 15.81 -22.91 8.03
CA GLU A 363 16.89 -22.11 8.63
C GLU A 363 18.25 -22.32 7.95
N ASN A 364 18.43 -23.40 7.19
CA ASN A 364 19.65 -23.74 6.46
C ASN A 364 19.59 -23.29 4.99
N GLY A 365 18.45 -22.69 4.56
CA GLY A 365 18.24 -22.26 3.19
C GLY A 365 17.79 -23.36 2.23
N ALA A 366 17.38 -24.53 2.74
CA ALA A 366 16.81 -25.61 1.95
C ALA A 366 15.29 -25.43 1.79
N GLU A 367 14.74 -25.88 0.65
CA GLU A 367 13.30 -25.87 0.39
C GLU A 367 12.55 -26.72 1.43
N GLN A 368 11.51 -26.15 2.03
CA GLN A 368 10.63 -26.84 2.95
C GLN A 368 9.72 -27.83 2.22
N PRO A 369 9.44 -29.00 2.82
CA PRO A 369 8.39 -29.88 2.33
C PRO A 369 7.04 -29.18 2.31
N VAL A 370 6.18 -29.62 1.39
CA VAL A 370 4.79 -29.15 1.29
C VAL A 370 4.09 -29.20 2.66
N GLY A 371 3.43 -28.11 3.02
CA GLY A 371 2.68 -27.96 4.27
C GLY A 371 3.53 -27.58 5.49
N GLN A 372 4.84 -27.44 5.36
CA GLN A 372 5.72 -26.99 6.44
C GLN A 372 6.02 -25.51 6.33
N ASP A 373 5.99 -24.82 7.48
CA ASP A 373 6.30 -23.41 7.58
C ASP A 373 7.80 -23.16 7.41
N GLY A 374 8.15 -22.10 6.71
CA GLY A 374 9.50 -21.60 6.53
C GLY A 374 9.49 -20.14 6.13
N LEU A 375 10.66 -19.56 5.94
CA LEU A 375 10.83 -18.18 5.50
C LEU A 375 10.51 -18.07 4.00
N ILE A 376 9.62 -17.12 3.67
CA ILE A 376 9.17 -16.91 2.30
C ILE A 376 10.18 -16.06 1.54
N TYR A 377 10.55 -16.55 0.36
CA TYR A 377 11.38 -15.84 -0.63
C TYR A 377 10.68 -15.75 -1.97
N PHE A 378 11.08 -14.75 -2.75
CA PHE A 378 10.72 -14.62 -4.16
C PHE A 378 11.97 -14.51 -5.02
N ASP A 379 11.97 -15.13 -6.18
CA ASP A 379 13.05 -15.07 -7.17
C ASP A 379 12.91 -13.89 -8.16
N GLY A 380 11.89 -13.05 -7.95
CA GLY A 380 11.59 -11.89 -8.79
C GLY A 380 12.08 -10.57 -8.21
N GLY A 381 12.03 -9.52 -9.02
CA GLY A 381 12.17 -8.12 -8.67
C GLY A 381 13.45 -7.71 -7.92
N ALA A 382 14.24 -6.80 -8.50
CA ALA A 382 15.38 -6.21 -7.80
C ALA A 382 14.96 -4.91 -7.13
N PHE A 383 15.34 -4.74 -5.87
CA PHE A 383 15.15 -3.51 -5.09
C PHE A 383 16.36 -3.27 -4.19
N GLU A 384 16.48 -2.06 -3.70
CA GLU A 384 17.51 -1.68 -2.73
C GLU A 384 16.86 -0.81 -1.64
N TYR A 385 17.35 -0.95 -0.40
CA TYR A 385 17.04 0.01 0.65
C TYR A 385 17.99 1.19 0.54
N ARG A 386 17.45 2.38 0.34
CA ARG A 386 18.21 3.62 0.21
C ARG A 386 19.10 3.84 1.44
N ASN A 387 20.37 4.16 1.20
CA ASN A 387 21.37 4.41 2.23
C ASN A 387 21.55 3.25 3.24
N ASP A 388 21.14 2.01 2.88
CA ASP A 388 21.26 0.84 3.76
C ASP A 388 21.66 -0.43 2.97
N PRO A 389 22.94 -0.52 2.55
CA PRO A 389 23.44 -1.67 1.79
C PRO A 389 23.43 -2.96 2.61
N ASP A 390 23.64 -2.89 3.92
CA ASP A 390 23.64 -4.06 4.80
C ASP A 390 22.23 -4.69 4.88
N LYS A 391 21.19 -3.86 5.02
CA LYS A 391 19.83 -4.34 5.00
C LYS A 391 19.45 -4.89 3.62
N THR A 392 19.92 -4.28 2.55
CA THR A 392 19.71 -4.76 1.18
C THR A 392 20.33 -6.15 1.01
N ALA A 393 21.57 -6.33 1.41
CA ALA A 393 22.25 -7.62 1.38
C ALA A 393 21.54 -8.65 2.27
N GLY A 394 21.17 -8.27 3.50
CA GLY A 394 20.47 -9.14 4.46
C GLY A 394 19.04 -9.53 4.05
N SER A 395 18.47 -8.88 3.04
CA SER A 395 17.15 -9.25 2.48
C SER A 395 17.24 -10.34 1.41
N ARG A 396 18.44 -10.83 1.05
CA ARG A 396 18.67 -11.81 -0.01
C ARG A 396 19.44 -13.01 0.49
N ASN A 397 19.17 -14.15 -0.13
CA ASN A 397 19.96 -15.37 0.07
C ASN A 397 21.07 -15.49 -1.00
N GLU A 398 21.84 -16.59 -0.95
CA GLU A 398 22.95 -16.87 -1.89
C GLU A 398 22.49 -17.02 -3.34
N GLN A 399 21.23 -17.43 -3.57
CA GLN A 399 20.62 -17.53 -4.91
C GLN A 399 20.16 -16.17 -5.45
N GLY A 400 20.22 -15.11 -4.63
CA GLY A 400 19.72 -13.78 -4.97
C GLY A 400 18.21 -13.60 -4.75
N TRP A 401 17.52 -14.62 -4.24
CA TRP A 401 16.10 -14.51 -3.88
C TRP A 401 15.92 -13.59 -2.69
N SER A 402 14.84 -12.83 -2.69
CA SER A 402 14.60 -11.84 -1.66
C SER A 402 13.42 -12.19 -0.75
N THR A 403 13.54 -11.80 0.52
CA THR A 403 12.52 -12.02 1.55
C THR A 403 12.07 -10.71 2.19
N LEU A 404 10.80 -10.66 2.61
CA LEU A 404 10.24 -9.61 3.44
C LEU A 404 10.26 -9.97 4.94
N GLY A 405 10.75 -11.18 5.26
CA GLY A 405 10.79 -11.72 6.61
C GLY A 405 9.46 -12.33 7.06
N ASP A 406 8.56 -12.62 6.14
CA ASP A 406 7.31 -13.31 6.42
C ASP A 406 7.52 -14.83 6.42
N ILE A 407 6.77 -15.54 7.27
CA ILE A 407 6.79 -17.00 7.41
C ILE A 407 5.49 -17.54 6.85
N GLY A 408 5.57 -18.68 6.16
CA GLY A 408 4.40 -19.35 5.62
C GLY A 408 4.75 -20.71 5.03
N ARG A 409 3.78 -21.32 4.38
CA ARG A 409 3.89 -22.64 3.74
C ARG A 409 3.18 -22.66 2.40
N LEU A 410 3.63 -23.55 1.53
CA LEU A 410 2.93 -23.91 0.30
C LEU A 410 2.15 -25.21 0.52
N ASP A 411 0.95 -25.30 -0.05
CA ASP A 411 0.25 -26.58 -0.18
C ASP A 411 0.69 -27.34 -1.44
N ALA A 412 0.09 -28.51 -1.67
CA ALA A 412 0.43 -29.38 -2.80
C ALA A 412 0.05 -28.79 -4.17
N GLU A 413 -0.82 -27.79 -4.20
CA GLU A 413 -1.27 -27.09 -5.40
C GLU A 413 -0.52 -25.77 -5.62
N GLY A 414 0.45 -25.43 -4.72
CA GLY A 414 1.28 -24.24 -4.79
C GLY A 414 0.62 -22.98 -4.24
N PHE A 415 -0.46 -23.10 -3.48
CA PHE A 415 -1.05 -21.96 -2.78
C PHE A 415 -0.26 -21.61 -1.52
N LEU A 416 0.02 -20.33 -1.35
CA LEU A 416 0.75 -19.79 -0.20
C LEU A 416 -0.22 -19.47 0.94
N TYR A 417 0.17 -19.87 2.15
CA TYR A 417 -0.49 -19.53 3.40
C TYR A 417 0.50 -18.79 4.28
N LEU A 418 0.15 -17.58 4.70
CA LEU A 418 0.98 -16.80 5.62
C LEU A 418 0.71 -17.21 7.05
N SER A 419 1.75 -17.55 7.80
CA SER A 419 1.66 -17.88 9.22
C SER A 419 1.91 -16.66 10.10
N ASP A 420 3.06 -15.98 9.96
CA ASP A 420 3.37 -14.73 10.67
C ASP A 420 4.62 -14.04 10.08
N ARG A 421 5.11 -13.00 10.78
CA ARG A 421 6.42 -12.40 10.54
C ARG A 421 7.46 -12.97 11.50
N ARG A 422 8.66 -13.25 11.00
CA ARG A 422 9.78 -13.71 11.83
C ARG A 422 10.06 -12.81 13.04
N THR A 423 9.90 -11.50 12.87
CA THR A 423 10.09 -10.49 13.93
C THR A 423 9.00 -10.45 14.98
N ASP A 424 7.83 -11.01 14.68
CA ASP A 424 6.65 -11.00 15.57
C ASP A 424 6.45 -12.34 16.29
N LEU A 425 7.18 -13.37 15.86
CA LEU A 425 7.14 -14.69 16.47
C LEU A 425 7.42 -14.63 17.97
N ILE A 426 6.57 -15.28 18.75
CA ILE A 426 6.74 -15.42 20.20
C ILE A 426 7.43 -16.75 20.47
N ILE A 427 8.57 -16.70 21.15
CA ILE A 427 9.30 -17.91 21.54
C ILE A 427 9.06 -18.15 23.02
N SER A 428 8.18 -19.09 23.34
CA SER A 428 7.80 -19.44 24.70
C SER A 428 8.23 -20.86 25.04
N GLY A 429 9.16 -21.02 25.98
CA GLY A 429 9.69 -22.33 26.35
C GLY A 429 10.33 -23.11 25.20
N GLY A 430 10.93 -22.41 24.23
CA GLY A 430 11.52 -23.01 23.04
C GLY A 430 10.50 -23.38 21.93
N VAL A 431 9.23 -23.04 22.11
CA VAL A 431 8.16 -23.30 21.12
C VAL A 431 7.80 -21.99 20.42
N ASN A 432 7.74 -22.06 19.10
CA ASN A 432 7.28 -20.94 18.26
C ASN A 432 5.75 -20.81 18.36
N ILE A 433 5.29 -19.63 18.74
CA ILE A 433 3.88 -19.26 18.80
C ILE A 433 3.65 -18.10 17.84
N TYR A 434 2.72 -18.29 16.93
CA TYR A 434 2.38 -17.28 15.93
C TYR A 434 1.26 -16.37 16.49
N PRO A 435 1.54 -15.08 16.75
CA PRO A 435 0.55 -14.13 17.24
C PRO A 435 -0.75 -14.14 16.46
N ARG A 436 -0.66 -14.29 15.14
CA ARG A 436 -1.80 -14.29 14.24
C ARG A 436 -2.84 -15.37 14.57
N GLU A 437 -2.43 -16.58 14.88
CA GLU A 437 -3.38 -17.66 15.25
C GLU A 437 -4.24 -17.28 16.47
N VAL A 438 -3.60 -16.60 17.43
CA VAL A 438 -4.28 -16.17 18.65
C VAL A 438 -5.17 -14.96 18.38
N GLU A 439 -4.72 -14.02 17.57
CA GLU A 439 -5.50 -12.85 17.13
C GLU A 439 -6.75 -13.28 16.35
N GLU A 440 -6.62 -14.24 15.43
CA GLU A 440 -7.74 -14.80 14.67
C GLU A 440 -8.78 -15.47 15.59
N ALA A 441 -8.33 -16.20 16.60
CA ALA A 441 -9.24 -16.80 17.56
C ALA A 441 -9.99 -15.74 18.39
N LEU A 442 -9.32 -14.67 18.80
CA LEU A 442 -9.87 -13.63 19.65
C LEU A 442 -10.79 -12.66 18.90
N ILE A 443 -10.47 -12.30 17.66
CA ILE A 443 -11.25 -11.29 16.91
C ILE A 443 -12.67 -11.76 16.60
N GLY A 444 -12.88 -13.10 16.54
CA GLY A 444 -14.20 -13.71 16.39
C GLY A 444 -15.09 -13.62 17.65
N HIS A 445 -14.56 -13.16 18.79
CA HIS A 445 -15.32 -13.01 20.03
C HIS A 445 -16.17 -11.73 20.02
N PRO A 446 -17.48 -11.76 20.36
CA PRO A 446 -18.37 -10.58 20.30
C PRO A 446 -17.89 -9.37 21.11
N ALA A 447 -17.20 -9.61 22.22
CA ALA A 447 -16.67 -8.56 23.09
C ALA A 447 -15.35 -7.95 22.59
N VAL A 448 -14.75 -8.43 21.50
CA VAL A 448 -13.46 -7.96 20.97
C VAL A 448 -13.69 -7.05 19.76
N ALA A 449 -13.35 -5.79 19.89
CA ALA A 449 -13.38 -4.83 18.78
C ALA A 449 -12.12 -4.93 17.91
N ASP A 450 -10.97 -5.08 18.56
CA ASP A 450 -9.68 -5.24 17.92
C ASP A 450 -8.72 -5.95 18.90
N VAL A 451 -7.66 -6.60 18.38
CA VAL A 451 -6.72 -7.34 19.22
C VAL A 451 -5.33 -7.33 18.61
N ALA A 452 -4.34 -7.27 19.49
CA ALA A 452 -2.93 -7.49 19.18
C ALA A 452 -2.36 -8.53 20.13
N VAL A 453 -1.61 -9.47 19.62
CA VAL A 453 -0.92 -10.47 20.44
C VAL A 453 0.58 -10.24 20.32
N ILE A 454 1.25 -10.20 21.47
CA ILE A 454 2.69 -9.97 21.56
C ILE A 454 3.34 -10.91 22.57
N GLY A 455 4.63 -11.18 22.39
CA GLY A 455 5.47 -11.79 23.41
C GLY A 455 5.94 -10.73 24.41
N VAL A 456 5.74 -11.00 25.69
CA VAL A 456 6.30 -10.21 26.79
C VAL A 456 7.32 -11.05 27.55
N PRO A 457 8.35 -10.44 28.17
CA PRO A 457 9.35 -11.17 28.94
C PRO A 457 8.73 -12.05 30.03
N ASP A 458 9.17 -13.29 30.11
CA ASP A 458 8.77 -14.27 31.11
C ASP A 458 10.03 -14.93 31.68
N PRO A 459 10.23 -14.93 33.02
CA PRO A 459 11.47 -15.43 33.64
C PRO A 459 11.71 -16.92 33.42
N GLU A 460 10.66 -17.73 33.25
CA GLU A 460 10.74 -19.19 33.10
C GLU A 460 10.73 -19.61 31.64
N MET A 461 9.87 -18.96 30.82
CA MET A 461 9.59 -19.36 29.45
C MET A 461 10.34 -18.50 28.42
N GLY A 462 11.11 -17.48 28.86
CA GLY A 462 11.72 -16.48 27.99
C GLY A 462 10.70 -15.44 27.53
N GLN A 463 9.61 -15.88 26.91
CA GLN A 463 8.45 -15.03 26.58
C GLN A 463 7.15 -15.74 26.97
N SER A 464 6.13 -14.95 27.33
CA SER A 464 4.75 -15.40 27.46
C SER A 464 3.83 -14.62 26.52
N VAL A 465 2.70 -15.23 26.16
CA VAL A 465 1.72 -14.65 25.25
C VAL A 465 0.84 -13.68 26.00
N LEU A 466 0.86 -12.41 25.58
CA LEU A 466 -0.04 -11.35 26.04
C LEU A 466 -0.99 -10.96 24.90
N ALA A 467 -2.29 -10.98 25.16
CA ALA A 467 -3.28 -10.38 24.29
C ALA A 467 -3.62 -8.96 24.75
N VAL A 468 -3.43 -7.97 23.89
CA VAL A 468 -3.85 -6.58 24.11
C VAL A 468 -5.14 -6.37 23.33
N VAL A 469 -6.24 -6.15 24.02
CA VAL A 469 -7.61 -6.19 23.48
C VAL A 469 -8.25 -4.81 23.57
N GLN A 470 -8.82 -4.36 22.47
CA GLN A 470 -9.77 -3.26 22.44
C GLN A 470 -11.17 -3.86 22.57
N PRO A 471 -11.91 -3.65 23.66
CA PRO A 471 -13.25 -4.22 23.83
C PRO A 471 -14.29 -3.53 22.94
N THR A 472 -15.40 -4.24 22.65
CA THR A 472 -16.58 -3.63 22.03
C THR A 472 -17.36 -2.81 23.07
N GLY A 473 -17.79 -1.61 22.71
CA GLY A 473 -18.54 -0.73 23.60
C GLY A 473 -17.65 0.22 24.40
N SER A 474 -18.26 0.94 25.35
CA SER A 474 -17.60 1.97 26.18
C SER A 474 -17.12 1.47 27.54
N GLU A 475 -17.44 0.22 27.90
CA GLU A 475 -17.04 -0.36 29.17
C GLU A 475 -15.56 -0.75 29.14
N PRO A 476 -14.80 -0.38 30.18
CA PRO A 476 -13.43 -0.87 30.32
C PRO A 476 -13.47 -2.40 30.50
N GLY A 477 -12.48 -3.11 29.95
CA GLY A 477 -12.36 -4.55 30.12
C GLY A 477 -12.26 -4.96 31.60
N SER A 478 -12.77 -6.14 31.93
CA SER A 478 -12.77 -6.68 33.29
C SER A 478 -11.94 -7.96 33.42
N ALA A 479 -11.62 -8.37 34.62
CA ALA A 479 -10.94 -9.63 34.90
C ALA A 479 -11.77 -10.84 34.44
N GLU A 480 -13.09 -10.74 34.53
CA GLU A 480 -14.04 -11.77 34.08
C GLU A 480 -13.98 -11.91 32.56
N LEU A 481 -13.98 -10.78 31.82
CA LEU A 481 -13.85 -10.78 30.38
C LEU A 481 -12.48 -11.33 29.95
N ALA A 482 -11.41 -10.98 30.67
CA ALA A 482 -10.07 -11.54 30.39
C ALA A 482 -10.06 -13.07 30.53
N ALA A 483 -10.67 -13.61 31.60
CA ALA A 483 -10.78 -15.04 31.81
C ALA A 483 -11.64 -15.72 30.72
N GLU A 484 -12.74 -15.08 30.29
CA GLU A 484 -13.60 -15.54 29.19
C GLU A 484 -12.82 -15.62 27.87
N LEU A 485 -12.05 -14.60 27.52
CA LEU A 485 -11.25 -14.56 26.30
C LEU A 485 -10.15 -15.63 26.29
N ILE A 486 -9.49 -15.85 27.42
CA ILE A 486 -8.51 -16.94 27.57
C ILE A 486 -9.20 -18.31 27.40
N ALA A 487 -10.36 -18.50 28.01
CA ALA A 487 -11.15 -19.73 27.87
C ALA A 487 -11.61 -19.94 26.42
N HIS A 488 -12.01 -18.87 25.73
CA HIS A 488 -12.36 -18.88 24.31
C HIS A 488 -11.20 -19.37 23.42
N CYS A 489 -9.97 -18.88 23.68
CA CYS A 489 -8.78 -19.38 23.01
C CYS A 489 -8.51 -20.86 23.29
N ARG A 490 -8.64 -21.30 24.54
CA ARG A 490 -8.42 -22.69 24.95
C ARG A 490 -9.37 -23.67 24.30
N GLY A 491 -10.56 -23.24 23.93
CA GLY A 491 -11.53 -24.03 23.18
C GLY A 491 -11.19 -24.19 21.67
N ARG A 492 -10.21 -23.44 21.16
CA ARG A 492 -9.86 -23.36 19.73
C ARG A 492 -8.41 -23.67 19.41
N LEU A 493 -7.52 -23.38 20.35
CA LEU A 493 -6.07 -23.49 20.17
C LEU A 493 -5.46 -24.43 21.21
N ALA A 494 -4.29 -24.98 20.88
CA ALA A 494 -3.50 -25.73 21.85
C ALA A 494 -3.13 -24.83 23.04
N GLY A 495 -3.15 -25.37 24.25
CA GLY A 495 -3.04 -24.60 25.50
C GLY A 495 -1.76 -23.73 25.60
N PHE A 496 -0.65 -24.18 24.99
CA PHE A 496 0.60 -23.43 24.98
C PHE A 496 0.55 -22.16 24.10
N LYS A 497 -0.36 -22.11 23.12
CA LYS A 497 -0.57 -20.94 22.25
C LYS A 497 -1.46 -19.88 22.90
N CYS A 498 -2.27 -20.26 23.88
CA CYS A 498 -3.26 -19.37 24.48
C CYS A 498 -2.61 -18.26 25.30
N PRO A 499 -3.20 -17.04 25.32
CA PRO A 499 -2.70 -15.95 26.14
C PRO A 499 -2.62 -16.35 27.61
N ARG A 500 -1.53 -15.99 28.27
CA ARG A 500 -1.40 -16.09 29.73
C ARG A 500 -2.02 -14.89 30.44
N SER A 501 -2.07 -13.76 29.75
CA SER A 501 -2.68 -12.54 30.24
C SER A 501 -3.40 -11.79 29.13
N VAL A 502 -4.39 -11.01 29.52
CA VAL A 502 -5.12 -10.09 28.65
C VAL A 502 -5.07 -8.71 29.27
N GLU A 503 -4.68 -7.72 28.48
CA GLU A 503 -4.75 -6.31 28.81
C GLU A 503 -5.80 -5.62 27.94
N PHE A 504 -6.48 -4.62 28.49
CA PHE A 504 -7.46 -3.85 27.76
C PHE A 504 -6.97 -2.44 27.49
N VAL A 505 -7.20 -1.97 26.26
CA VAL A 505 -6.85 -0.62 25.81
C VAL A 505 -8.05 0.02 25.14
N ALA A 506 -8.11 1.35 25.18
CA ALA A 506 -9.17 2.10 24.50
C ALA A 506 -9.02 2.00 22.98
N GLU A 507 -7.78 1.99 22.47
CA GLU A 507 -7.45 1.88 21.05
C GLU A 507 -6.07 1.24 20.89
N LEU A 508 -5.94 0.36 19.88
CA LEU A 508 -4.66 -0.24 19.51
C LEU A 508 -3.86 0.73 18.63
N PRO A 509 -2.54 0.85 18.84
CA PRO A 509 -1.70 1.67 18.00
C PRO A 509 -1.61 1.06 16.59
N ARG A 510 -2.20 1.76 15.63
CA ARG A 510 -2.18 1.39 14.23
C ARG A 510 -1.68 2.52 13.34
N THR A 511 -1.05 2.17 12.24
CA THR A 511 -0.82 3.13 11.18
C THR A 511 -2.16 3.56 10.56
N PRO A 512 -2.23 4.70 9.86
CA PRO A 512 -3.43 5.13 9.16
C PRO A 512 -4.00 4.11 8.16
N THR A 513 -3.17 3.18 7.67
CA THR A 513 -3.60 2.01 6.85
C THR A 513 -4.09 0.84 7.67
N GLY A 514 -4.20 0.97 8.98
CA GLY A 514 -4.65 -0.10 9.85
C GLY A 514 -3.58 -1.12 10.23
N LYS A 515 -2.30 -0.95 9.81
CA LYS A 515 -1.22 -1.86 10.22
C LYS A 515 -0.90 -1.67 11.71
N LEU A 516 -0.94 -2.77 12.45
CA LEU A 516 -0.65 -2.80 13.87
C LEU A 516 0.82 -2.47 14.16
N LEU A 517 1.05 -1.58 15.14
CA LEU A 517 2.39 -1.16 15.59
C LEU A 517 2.84 -2.01 16.80
N ARG A 518 3.04 -3.33 16.60
CA ARG A 518 3.44 -4.26 17.67
C ARG A 518 4.70 -3.84 18.41
N ARG A 519 5.65 -3.18 17.72
CA ARG A 519 6.88 -2.68 18.36
C ARG A 519 6.58 -1.65 19.46
N GLN A 520 5.65 -0.75 19.22
CA GLN A 520 5.22 0.22 20.22
C GLN A 520 4.61 -0.49 21.43
N LEU A 521 3.70 -1.45 21.19
CA LEU A 521 3.08 -2.25 22.25
C LEU A 521 4.12 -3.02 23.09
N ARG A 522 5.16 -3.57 22.45
CA ARG A 522 6.25 -4.26 23.15
C ARG A 522 7.10 -3.29 23.96
N ALA A 523 7.47 -2.13 23.39
CA ALA A 523 8.30 -1.14 24.07
C ALA A 523 7.66 -0.61 25.35
N GLU A 524 6.34 -0.40 25.35
CA GLU A 524 5.57 0.06 26.50
C GLU A 524 5.50 -0.99 27.64
N ARG A 525 5.83 -2.26 27.35
CA ARG A 525 5.70 -3.42 28.27
C ARG A 525 7.02 -4.14 28.53
N GLN A 526 8.14 -3.59 28.06
CA GLN A 526 9.47 -4.06 28.45
C GLN A 526 9.80 -3.43 29.81
N PRO A 527 10.24 -4.22 30.80
CA PRO A 527 10.84 -3.66 32.02
C PRO A 527 12.08 -2.84 31.62
N GLY A 528 12.15 -1.58 32.06
CA GLY A 528 13.25 -0.67 31.82
C GLY A 528 14.58 -1.16 32.38
#